data_bc1e94354766219653ba617a77b79e91
#
_entry.id   bc1e94354766219653ba617a77b79e91
#
_cell.length_a   1.000
_cell.length_b   1.000
_cell.length_c   1.000
_cell.angle_alpha   90.00
_cell.angle_beta   90.00
_cell.angle_gamma   90.00
#
_symmetry.space_group_name_H-M   'P 1'
#
loop_
_entity.id
_entity.type
_entity.pdbx_description
1 polymer ?
#
loop_
_entity_poly.entity_id
_entity_poly.type
_entity_poly.pdbx_seq_one_letter_code
_entity_poly.pdbx_strand_id
1 'polypeptide(L)'
;MVKYFKLGEGLPVIVDVLRASSTIITALANGIIEVIPVKSKKEAFKFKKQGYLIAGEQYGRKIEGFDIGNSPVELLRAIKEGSWKKLALKTTNATKLLCSLSEAYIVSTLNLEVASRKLRGKEVSLIAVGSRHGLEEDMAVVLALNKGLNGARINYQWVKERVVNSRAAKHLRSIGYGSDVDFIVNTSYDVLPKLEKGIIKGYN
;
A
#
# COMPACT_ATOMS: atom_id res chain seq x y z
N MET A 1 4.09 15.92 11.87
CA MET A 1 3.64 16.15 10.47
C MET A 1 4.34 15.13 9.59
N VAL A 2 3.59 14.30 8.85
CA VAL A 2 4.20 13.33 7.93
C VAL A 2 4.74 14.13 6.74
N LYS A 3 6.02 13.96 6.43
CA LYS A 3 6.65 14.62 5.27
C LYS A 3 6.43 13.71 4.05
N TYR A 4 5.65 14.18 3.10
CA TYR A 4 5.56 13.53 1.79
C TYR A 4 6.74 13.99 0.92
N PHE A 5 7.24 13.08 0.08
CA PHE A 5 8.12 13.42 -1.02
C PHE A 5 7.35 13.26 -2.33
N LYS A 6 7.42 14.25 -3.21
CA LYS A 6 6.76 14.25 -4.52
C LYS A 6 7.80 14.41 -5.62
N LEU A 7 7.70 13.59 -6.66
CA LEU A 7 8.52 13.65 -7.87
C LEU A 7 7.61 13.65 -9.11
N GLY A 8 7.79 14.64 -9.97
CA GLY A 8 6.98 14.81 -11.20
C GLY A 8 5.62 15.49 -10.97
N GLU A 9 4.92 15.70 -12.06
CA GLU A 9 3.57 16.28 -12.10
C GLU A 9 2.60 15.29 -12.75
N GLY A 10 1.28 15.50 -12.63
CA GLY A 10 0.26 14.65 -13.22
C GLY A 10 -0.47 13.79 -12.20
N LEU A 11 -0.99 12.65 -12.64
CA LEU A 11 -1.83 11.77 -11.81
C LEU A 11 -1.03 11.17 -10.65
N PRO A 12 -1.51 11.29 -9.39
CA PRO A 12 -0.81 10.77 -8.23
C PRO A 12 -0.57 9.26 -8.29
N VAL A 13 0.64 8.84 -7.95
CA VAL A 13 1.03 7.45 -7.69
C VAL A 13 1.50 7.36 -6.24
N ILE A 14 0.69 6.73 -5.41
CA ILE A 14 0.92 6.64 -3.96
C ILE A 14 1.78 5.43 -3.64
N VAL A 15 2.88 5.68 -2.93
CA VAL A 15 3.82 4.66 -2.48
C VAL A 15 3.89 4.69 -0.94
N ASP A 16 3.37 3.63 -0.31
CA ASP A 16 3.47 3.32 1.13
C ASP A 16 3.76 1.83 1.25
N VAL A 17 5.05 1.48 1.13
CA VAL A 17 5.52 0.09 1.03
C VAL A 17 5.24 -0.67 2.32
N LEU A 18 5.50 -0.04 3.46
CA LEU A 18 5.36 -0.64 4.78
C LEU A 18 4.35 0.15 5.64
N ARG A 19 2.98 -0.08 5.36
CA ARG A 19 2.42 -1.28 4.66
C ARG A 19 1.21 -1.00 3.79
N ALA A 20 0.65 0.23 3.76
CA ALA A 20 -0.69 0.45 3.21
C ALA A 20 -0.82 0.06 1.73
N SER A 21 0.09 0.50 0.86
CA SER A 21 0.06 0.12 -0.55
C SER A 21 0.17 -1.40 -0.71
N SER A 22 1.05 -2.05 0.05
CA SER A 22 1.23 -3.50 -0.01
C SER A 22 -0.02 -4.27 0.43
N THR A 23 -0.71 -3.82 1.47
CA THR A 23 -1.97 -4.43 1.92
C THR A 23 -3.07 -4.28 0.87
N ILE A 24 -3.20 -3.11 0.23
CA ILE A 24 -4.18 -2.86 -0.84
C ILE A 24 -3.92 -3.76 -2.05
N ILE A 25 -2.66 -3.83 -2.50
CA ILE A 25 -2.26 -4.66 -3.64
C ILE A 25 -2.55 -6.13 -3.35
N THR A 26 -2.16 -6.62 -2.16
CA THR A 26 -2.43 -8.00 -1.73
C THR A 26 -3.92 -8.31 -1.69
N ALA A 27 -4.75 -7.38 -1.20
CA ALA A 27 -6.20 -7.53 -1.18
C ALA A 27 -6.77 -7.79 -2.57
N LEU A 28 -6.48 -6.89 -3.51
CA LEU A 28 -7.02 -6.94 -4.86
C LEU A 28 -6.48 -8.11 -5.68
N ALA A 29 -5.24 -8.53 -5.44
CA ALA A 29 -4.64 -9.69 -6.07
C ALA A 29 -5.22 -11.02 -5.57
N ASN A 30 -5.88 -11.03 -4.41
CA ASN A 30 -6.38 -12.27 -3.77
C ASN A 30 -7.91 -12.29 -3.59
N GLY A 31 -8.66 -11.63 -4.47
CA GLY A 31 -10.11 -11.79 -4.58
C GLY A 31 -10.97 -10.76 -3.84
N ILE A 32 -10.36 -9.78 -3.18
CA ILE A 32 -11.07 -8.56 -2.77
C ILE A 32 -11.34 -7.73 -4.03
N ILE A 33 -12.56 -7.32 -4.26
CA ILE A 33 -12.98 -6.59 -5.47
C ILE A 33 -12.91 -5.08 -5.31
N GLU A 34 -12.94 -4.58 -4.07
CA GLU A 34 -12.80 -3.16 -3.77
C GLU A 34 -12.21 -2.91 -2.39
N VAL A 35 -11.42 -1.86 -2.28
CA VAL A 35 -10.87 -1.36 -1.01
C VAL A 35 -11.29 0.09 -0.81
N ILE A 36 -11.81 0.42 0.38
CA ILE A 36 -12.21 1.78 0.75
C ILE A 36 -11.25 2.31 1.82
N PRO A 37 -10.49 3.38 1.56
CA PRO A 37 -9.75 4.07 2.61
C PRO A 37 -10.72 4.83 3.52
N VAL A 38 -10.58 4.67 4.84
CA VAL A 38 -11.44 5.31 5.82
C VAL A 38 -10.66 6.20 6.80
N LYS A 39 -11.27 7.31 7.21
CA LYS A 39 -10.62 8.33 8.08
C LYS A 39 -10.68 7.98 9.56
N SER A 40 -11.67 7.21 9.99
CA SER A 40 -11.95 6.99 11.42
C SER A 40 -12.39 5.56 11.74
N LYS A 41 -12.22 5.16 13.02
CA LYS A 41 -12.80 3.91 13.53
C LYS A 41 -14.32 3.85 13.31
N LYS A 42 -15.04 4.95 13.58
CA LYS A 42 -16.49 5.04 13.41
C LYS A 42 -16.92 4.75 11.98
N GLU A 43 -16.17 5.26 11.01
CA GLU A 43 -16.41 5.01 9.58
C GLU A 43 -16.13 3.55 9.22
N ALA A 44 -15.02 2.96 9.67
CA ALA A 44 -14.72 1.55 9.46
C ALA A 44 -15.84 0.63 9.98
N PHE A 45 -16.36 0.90 11.19
CA PHE A 45 -17.46 0.12 11.73
C PHE A 45 -18.78 0.27 10.96
N LYS A 46 -19.01 1.38 10.26
CA LYS A 46 -20.16 1.50 9.33
C LYS A 46 -19.99 0.52 8.16
N PHE A 47 -18.78 0.42 7.59
CA PHE A 47 -18.50 -0.53 6.51
C PHE A 47 -18.54 -1.99 6.99
N LYS A 48 -18.11 -2.26 8.22
CA LYS A 48 -18.24 -3.62 8.81
C LYS A 48 -19.70 -4.09 8.79
N LYS A 49 -20.67 -3.22 9.16
CA LYS A 49 -22.09 -3.53 9.09
C LYS A 49 -22.61 -3.78 7.67
N GLN A 50 -21.86 -3.39 6.65
CA GLN A 50 -22.14 -3.61 5.23
C GLN A 50 -21.38 -4.82 4.66
N GLY A 51 -20.77 -5.65 5.51
CA GLY A 51 -20.07 -6.86 5.10
C GLY A 51 -18.62 -6.66 4.65
N TYR A 52 -18.01 -5.52 4.96
CA TYR A 52 -16.57 -5.32 4.71
C TYR A 52 -15.74 -5.94 5.82
N LEU A 53 -14.64 -6.59 5.44
CA LEU A 53 -13.53 -6.84 6.34
C LEU A 53 -12.95 -5.49 6.77
N ILE A 54 -12.76 -5.24 8.06
CA ILE A 54 -12.12 -4.00 8.50
C ILE A 54 -10.68 -4.25 8.94
N ALA A 55 -9.76 -3.58 8.26
CA ALA A 55 -8.33 -3.63 8.52
C ALA A 55 -7.79 -2.27 8.94
N GLY A 56 -6.77 -2.28 9.78
CA GLY A 56 -6.10 -1.02 10.07
C GLY A 56 -5.11 -1.05 11.22
N GLU A 57 -4.31 0.01 11.23
CA GLU A 57 -3.26 0.21 12.23
C GLU A 57 -3.29 1.62 12.81
N GLN A 58 -2.77 1.70 14.02
CA GLN A 58 -2.35 2.94 14.64
C GLN A 58 -0.93 2.73 15.18
N TYR A 59 0.02 3.52 14.67
CA TYR A 59 1.45 3.41 15.00
C TYR A 59 2.04 1.99 14.76
N GLY A 60 1.61 1.33 13.68
CA GLY A 60 2.06 0.00 13.27
C GLY A 60 1.29 -1.17 13.90
N ARG A 61 0.50 -0.96 14.95
CA ARG A 61 -0.25 -2.00 15.67
C ARG A 61 -1.72 -2.04 15.24
N LYS A 62 -2.32 -3.23 15.26
CA LYS A 62 -3.74 -3.42 14.96
C LYS A 62 -4.61 -2.52 15.85
N ILE A 63 -5.61 -1.89 15.24
CA ILE A 63 -6.60 -1.10 15.95
C ILE A 63 -7.55 -2.06 16.69
N GLU A 64 -7.78 -1.78 17.97
CA GLU A 64 -8.72 -2.54 18.78
C GLU A 64 -10.13 -2.56 18.18
N GLY A 65 -10.74 -3.75 18.11
CA GLY A 65 -12.05 -4.00 17.52
C GLY A 65 -12.04 -4.18 15.99
N PHE A 66 -10.90 -4.00 15.32
CA PHE A 66 -10.75 -4.33 13.90
C PHE A 66 -10.52 -5.83 13.72
N ASP A 67 -10.92 -6.35 12.57
CA ASP A 67 -10.77 -7.78 12.26
C ASP A 67 -9.28 -8.14 12.13
N ILE A 68 -8.52 -7.35 11.36
CA ILE A 68 -7.08 -7.52 11.16
C ILE A 68 -6.33 -6.19 11.28
N GLY A 69 -5.00 -6.27 11.39
CA GLY A 69 -4.10 -5.12 11.27
C GLY A 69 -3.96 -4.63 9.83
N ASN A 70 -3.07 -3.65 9.61
CA ASN A 70 -2.61 -3.30 8.27
C ASN A 70 -1.46 -4.25 7.88
N SER A 71 -1.79 -5.53 7.67
CA SER A 71 -0.84 -6.62 7.43
C SER A 71 -1.28 -7.44 6.23
N PRO A 72 -0.49 -7.51 5.15
CA PRO A 72 -0.78 -8.39 4.02
C PRO A 72 -0.81 -9.86 4.41
N VAL A 73 0.01 -10.29 5.38
CA VAL A 73 0.03 -11.69 5.86
C VAL A 73 -1.23 -12.03 6.65
N GLU A 74 -1.69 -11.15 7.57
CA GLU A 74 -2.97 -11.33 8.28
C GLU A 74 -4.14 -11.32 7.29
N LEU A 75 -4.10 -10.44 6.29
CA LEU A 75 -5.14 -10.36 5.25
C LEU A 75 -5.27 -11.66 4.45
N LEU A 76 -4.17 -12.26 4.03
CA LEU A 76 -4.19 -13.55 3.32
C LEU A 76 -4.81 -14.68 4.16
N ARG A 77 -4.55 -14.70 5.47
CA ARG A 77 -5.19 -15.65 6.39
C ARG A 77 -6.70 -15.40 6.46
N ALA A 78 -7.10 -14.15 6.68
CA ALA A 78 -8.52 -13.78 6.76
C ALA A 78 -9.30 -14.12 5.47
N ILE A 79 -8.69 -13.90 4.29
CA ILE A 79 -9.28 -14.26 2.99
C ILE A 79 -9.47 -15.79 2.87
N LYS A 80 -8.52 -16.59 3.35
CA LYS A 80 -8.63 -18.06 3.33
C LYS A 80 -9.70 -18.59 4.29
N GLU A 81 -9.86 -17.94 5.44
CA GLU A 81 -10.79 -18.35 6.50
C GLU A 81 -12.22 -17.87 6.25
N GLY A 82 -12.40 -16.85 5.42
CA GLY A 82 -13.70 -16.23 5.14
C GLY A 82 -13.93 -15.87 3.68
N SER A 83 -15.19 -15.65 3.32
CA SER A 83 -15.60 -15.29 1.95
C SER A 83 -15.59 -13.79 1.72
N TRP A 84 -14.56 -13.09 2.19
CA TRP A 84 -14.45 -11.64 2.10
C TRP A 84 -14.29 -11.17 0.65
N LYS A 85 -15.08 -10.16 0.25
CA LYS A 85 -15.01 -9.53 -1.07
C LYS A 85 -14.65 -8.06 -1.03
N LYS A 86 -14.76 -7.43 0.13
CA LYS A 86 -14.60 -5.99 0.31
C LYS A 86 -13.76 -5.68 1.54
N LEU A 87 -12.92 -4.65 1.46
CA LEU A 87 -12.03 -4.23 2.53
C LEU A 87 -12.21 -2.74 2.84
N ALA A 88 -12.38 -2.37 4.10
CA ALA A 88 -12.25 -1.00 4.57
C ALA A 88 -10.94 -0.87 5.35
N LEU A 89 -10.04 0.01 4.89
CA LEU A 89 -8.68 0.14 5.42
C LEU A 89 -8.48 1.50 6.10
N LYS A 90 -8.01 1.48 7.35
CA LYS A 90 -7.55 2.67 8.08
C LYS A 90 -6.09 2.56 8.44
N THR A 91 -5.28 3.57 8.03
CA THR A 91 -3.86 3.66 8.41
C THR A 91 -3.53 5.02 9.01
N THR A 92 -2.37 5.13 9.61
CA THR A 92 -1.91 6.40 10.22
C THR A 92 -1.63 7.47 9.16
N ASN A 93 -1.06 7.08 8.01
CA ASN A 93 -0.53 8.01 7.00
C ASN A 93 -1.29 7.94 5.66
N ALA A 94 -1.20 6.84 4.94
CA ALA A 94 -1.69 6.73 3.56
C ALA A 94 -3.19 7.00 3.41
N THR A 95 -4.05 6.54 4.34
CA THR A 95 -5.49 6.72 4.19
C THR A 95 -5.94 8.19 4.27
N LYS A 96 -5.23 9.04 5.00
CA LYS A 96 -5.51 10.48 5.00
C LYS A 96 -5.28 11.10 3.63
N LEU A 97 -4.17 10.73 2.98
CA LEU A 97 -3.85 11.20 1.63
C LEU A 97 -4.86 10.62 0.62
N LEU A 98 -5.09 9.30 0.63
CA LEU A 98 -6.03 8.66 -0.29
C LEU A 98 -7.45 9.23 -0.19
N CYS A 99 -7.93 9.54 1.02
CA CYS A 99 -9.23 10.18 1.23
C CYS A 99 -9.31 11.66 0.78
N SER A 100 -8.18 12.29 0.45
CA SER A 100 -8.13 13.67 -0.06
C SER A 100 -8.01 13.75 -1.59
N LEU A 101 -7.78 12.61 -2.25
CA LEU A 101 -7.60 12.51 -3.69
C LEU A 101 -8.87 11.98 -4.35
N SER A 102 -9.19 12.52 -5.53
CA SER A 102 -10.26 11.99 -6.39
C SER A 102 -9.81 10.76 -7.17
N GLU A 103 -8.52 10.71 -7.52
CA GLU A 103 -7.92 9.67 -8.34
C GLU A 103 -6.44 9.49 -7.97
N ALA A 104 -5.96 8.23 -7.95
CA ALA A 104 -4.55 7.91 -7.75
C ALA A 104 -4.27 6.44 -8.13
N TYR A 105 -3.05 6.13 -8.56
CA TYR A 105 -2.53 4.76 -8.60
C TYR A 105 -1.85 4.41 -7.28
N ILE A 106 -1.81 3.10 -6.95
CA ILE A 106 -1.17 2.60 -5.73
C ILE A 106 -0.05 1.61 -6.11
N VAL A 107 1.15 1.87 -5.61
CA VAL A 107 2.35 1.10 -5.94
C VAL A 107 3.15 0.75 -4.69
N SER A 108 3.73 -0.45 -4.71
CA SER A 108 4.75 -0.92 -3.77
C SER A 108 5.77 -1.82 -4.49
N THR A 109 6.62 -2.51 -3.76
CA THR A 109 7.48 -3.56 -4.34
C THR A 109 6.69 -4.67 -5.02
N LEU A 110 5.48 -4.98 -4.49
CA LEU A 110 4.63 -6.08 -4.95
C LEU A 110 4.15 -5.95 -6.41
N ASN A 111 4.05 -4.73 -6.94
CA ASN A 111 3.56 -4.47 -8.29
C ASN A 111 4.44 -3.48 -9.08
N LEU A 112 5.69 -3.32 -8.67
CA LEU A 112 6.61 -2.34 -9.27
C LEU A 112 6.80 -2.57 -10.78
N GLU A 113 6.88 -3.83 -11.21
CA GLU A 113 7.04 -4.18 -12.62
C GLU A 113 5.81 -3.79 -13.45
N VAL A 114 4.62 -4.20 -13.02
CA VAL A 114 3.39 -3.89 -13.75
C VAL A 114 3.10 -2.39 -13.74
N ALA A 115 3.41 -1.69 -12.64
CA ALA A 115 3.30 -0.24 -12.57
C ALA A 115 4.24 0.44 -13.56
N SER A 116 5.50 0.01 -13.63
CA SER A 116 6.49 0.53 -14.59
C SER A 116 6.02 0.35 -16.04
N ARG A 117 5.43 -0.81 -16.37
CA ARG A 117 4.92 -1.10 -17.69
C ARG A 117 3.66 -0.30 -18.03
N LYS A 118 2.64 -0.32 -17.16
CA LYS A 118 1.32 0.30 -17.41
C LYS A 118 1.32 1.83 -17.31
N LEU A 119 2.25 2.42 -16.56
CA LEU A 119 2.33 3.86 -16.38
C LEU A 119 3.37 4.54 -17.29
N ARG A 120 4.13 3.78 -18.09
CA ARG A 120 5.08 4.35 -19.04
C ARG A 120 4.37 5.26 -20.05
N GLY A 121 4.92 6.45 -20.26
CA GLY A 121 4.35 7.47 -21.16
C GLY A 121 3.17 8.23 -20.57
N LYS A 122 2.75 7.95 -19.34
CA LYS A 122 1.75 8.75 -18.64
C LYS A 122 2.40 9.84 -17.79
N GLU A 123 1.76 10.99 -17.72
CA GLU A 123 2.15 12.04 -16.78
C GLU A 123 1.71 11.66 -15.37
N VAL A 124 2.66 11.34 -14.52
CA VAL A 124 2.42 10.88 -13.16
C VAL A 124 3.27 11.62 -12.14
N SER A 125 2.70 11.81 -10.97
CA SER A 125 3.37 12.36 -9.80
C SER A 125 3.63 11.26 -8.78
N LEU A 126 4.88 10.86 -8.59
CA LEU A 126 5.25 9.79 -7.66
C LEU A 126 5.35 10.35 -6.24
N ILE A 127 4.59 9.79 -5.31
CA ILE A 127 4.48 10.29 -3.94
C ILE A 127 4.88 9.21 -2.94
N ALA A 128 6.04 9.38 -2.31
CA ALA A 128 6.44 8.60 -1.15
C ALA A 128 5.72 9.14 0.09
N VAL A 129 4.92 8.31 0.74
CA VAL A 129 4.07 8.73 1.87
C VAL A 129 4.88 8.86 3.15
N GLY A 130 5.78 7.91 3.40
CA GLY A 130 6.61 7.88 4.59
C GLY A 130 5.87 7.66 5.89
N SER A 131 6.63 7.67 6.95
CA SER A 131 6.15 7.51 8.32
C SER A 131 7.00 8.33 9.29
N ARG A 132 6.70 8.24 10.59
CA ARG A 132 7.57 8.78 11.64
C ARG A 132 8.98 8.14 11.65
N HIS A 133 9.13 7.00 10.99
CA HIS A 133 10.40 6.27 10.86
C HIS A 133 11.20 6.66 9.63
N GLY A 134 10.64 7.50 8.74
CA GLY A 134 11.33 8.00 7.54
C GLY A 134 10.59 7.69 6.24
N LEU A 135 11.34 7.72 5.15
CA LEU A 135 10.88 7.58 3.77
C LEU A 135 11.71 6.56 2.99
N GLU A 136 12.66 5.87 3.63
CA GLU A 136 13.72 5.13 2.92
C GLU A 136 13.16 4.05 2.00
N GLU A 137 12.18 3.27 2.48
CA GLU A 137 11.53 2.19 1.74
C GLU A 137 10.65 2.71 0.59
N ASP A 138 9.90 3.76 0.84
CA ASP A 138 9.00 4.36 -0.15
C ASP A 138 9.81 5.07 -1.24
N MET A 139 10.86 5.78 -0.84
CA MET A 139 11.79 6.43 -1.78
C MET A 139 12.51 5.42 -2.67
N ALA A 140 12.88 4.25 -2.15
CA ALA A 140 13.51 3.22 -2.97
C ALA A 140 12.58 2.79 -4.12
N VAL A 141 11.28 2.61 -3.84
CA VAL A 141 10.28 2.26 -4.86
C VAL A 141 10.02 3.44 -5.80
N VAL A 142 9.88 4.66 -5.29
CA VAL A 142 9.70 5.87 -6.12
C VAL A 142 10.85 6.03 -7.12
N LEU A 143 12.11 5.94 -6.67
CA LEU A 143 13.27 6.08 -7.54
C LEU A 143 13.38 4.94 -8.56
N ALA A 144 13.07 3.71 -8.16
CA ALA A 144 13.07 2.56 -9.04
C ALA A 144 11.97 2.67 -10.10
N LEU A 145 10.75 3.07 -9.69
CA LEU A 145 9.64 3.30 -10.62
C LEU A 145 9.96 4.41 -11.61
N ASN A 146 10.51 5.54 -11.14
CA ASN A 146 10.92 6.64 -12.01
C ASN A 146 11.93 6.18 -13.07
N LYS A 147 12.93 5.37 -12.69
CA LYS A 147 13.87 4.76 -13.65
C LYS A 147 13.14 3.89 -14.68
N GLY A 148 12.23 3.03 -14.24
CA GLY A 148 11.46 2.15 -15.12
C GLY A 148 10.56 2.91 -16.08
N LEU A 149 9.90 3.99 -15.64
CA LEU A 149 9.08 4.86 -16.47
C LEU A 149 9.89 5.55 -17.58
N ASN A 150 11.15 5.87 -17.30
CA ASN A 150 12.11 6.43 -18.27
C ASN A 150 12.85 5.35 -19.10
N GLY A 151 12.40 4.10 -19.09
CA GLY A 151 12.94 3.02 -19.91
C GLY A 151 14.21 2.36 -19.36
N ALA A 152 14.72 2.78 -18.20
CA ALA A 152 15.89 2.15 -17.60
C ALA A 152 15.51 0.86 -16.86
N ARG A 153 16.48 -0.06 -16.79
CA ARG A 153 16.29 -1.32 -16.04
C ARG A 153 16.15 -1.06 -14.53
N ILE A 154 15.13 -1.66 -13.91
CA ILE A 154 14.94 -1.63 -12.47
C ILE A 154 15.88 -2.62 -11.79
N ASN A 155 16.62 -2.15 -10.79
CA ASN A 155 17.43 -3.02 -9.93
C ASN A 155 16.57 -3.45 -8.72
N TYR A 156 15.86 -4.57 -8.86
CA TYR A 156 14.98 -5.10 -7.80
C TYR A 156 15.75 -5.49 -6.54
N GLN A 157 16.96 -6.01 -6.67
CA GLN A 157 17.80 -6.37 -5.52
C GLN A 157 18.13 -5.14 -4.67
N TRP A 158 18.51 -4.04 -5.29
CA TRP A 158 18.73 -2.78 -4.59
C TRP A 158 17.47 -2.28 -3.87
N VAL A 159 16.28 -2.36 -4.51
CA VAL A 159 15.01 -1.97 -3.88
C VAL A 159 14.76 -2.84 -2.64
N LYS A 160 14.89 -4.17 -2.76
CA LYS A 160 14.73 -5.12 -1.65
C LYS A 160 15.64 -4.79 -0.48
N GLU A 161 16.93 -4.57 -0.74
CA GLU A 161 17.92 -4.22 0.29
C GLU A 161 17.54 -2.92 1.02
N ARG A 162 17.10 -1.90 0.28
CA ARG A 162 16.66 -0.64 0.87
C ARG A 162 15.44 -0.79 1.75
N VAL A 163 14.45 -1.57 1.31
CA VAL A 163 13.22 -1.83 2.08
C VAL A 163 13.55 -2.62 3.35
N VAL A 164 14.28 -3.73 3.25
CA VAL A 164 14.60 -4.62 4.39
C VAL A 164 15.42 -3.90 5.47
N ASN A 165 16.32 -3.00 5.06
CA ASN A 165 17.21 -2.28 5.97
C ASN A 165 16.64 -0.95 6.47
N SER A 166 15.45 -0.54 6.01
CA SER A 166 14.80 0.71 6.42
C SER A 166 14.46 0.73 7.92
N ARG A 167 14.35 1.93 8.48
CA ARG A 167 13.90 2.11 9.87
C ARG A 167 12.47 1.60 10.08
N ALA A 168 11.60 1.74 9.08
CA ALA A 168 10.24 1.20 9.14
C ALA A 168 10.24 -0.33 9.21
N ALA A 169 11.07 -1.03 8.43
CA ALA A 169 11.22 -2.49 8.50
C ALA A 169 11.75 -2.95 9.86
N LYS A 170 12.77 -2.28 10.40
CA LYS A 170 13.30 -2.57 11.75
C LYS A 170 12.23 -2.39 12.82
N HIS A 171 11.43 -1.31 12.74
CA HIS A 171 10.32 -1.10 13.65
C HIS A 171 9.25 -2.21 13.53
N LEU A 172 8.82 -2.58 12.32
CA LEU A 172 7.84 -3.66 12.13
C LEU A 172 8.34 -4.99 12.71
N ARG A 173 9.60 -5.33 12.51
CA ARG A 173 10.21 -6.53 13.12
C ARG A 173 10.17 -6.47 14.64
N SER A 174 10.47 -5.31 15.24
CA SER A 174 10.49 -5.14 16.72
C SER A 174 9.11 -5.26 17.36
N ILE A 175 8.04 -5.06 16.60
CA ILE A 175 6.65 -5.17 17.08
C ILE A 175 5.91 -6.42 16.59
N GLY A 176 6.65 -7.40 16.01
CA GLY A 176 6.12 -8.72 15.63
C GLY A 176 5.60 -8.85 14.19
N TYR A 177 5.81 -7.85 13.33
CA TYR A 177 5.38 -7.86 11.92
C TYR A 177 6.53 -8.10 10.93
N GLY A 178 7.55 -8.84 11.34
CA GLY A 178 8.69 -9.16 10.47
C GLY A 178 8.27 -9.96 9.23
N SER A 179 7.31 -10.87 9.36
CA SER A 179 6.76 -11.64 8.25
C SER A 179 6.14 -10.78 7.14
N ASP A 180 5.58 -9.62 7.48
CA ASP A 180 5.06 -8.68 6.48
C ASP A 180 6.21 -8.12 5.63
N VAL A 181 7.34 -7.75 6.26
CA VAL A 181 8.51 -7.24 5.54
C VAL A 181 9.03 -8.28 4.57
N ASP A 182 9.19 -9.53 5.03
CA ASP A 182 9.72 -10.63 4.23
C ASP A 182 8.76 -10.98 3.07
N PHE A 183 7.46 -10.97 3.32
CA PHE A 183 6.43 -11.17 2.30
C PHE A 183 6.49 -10.07 1.22
N ILE A 184 6.52 -8.81 1.63
CA ILE A 184 6.46 -7.64 0.73
C ILE A 184 7.65 -7.57 -0.22
N VAL A 185 8.83 -8.04 0.20
CA VAL A 185 10.04 -7.99 -0.66
C VAL A 185 10.28 -9.26 -1.47
N ASN A 186 9.52 -10.34 -1.23
CA ASN A 186 9.69 -11.63 -1.91
C ASN A 186 8.48 -12.04 -2.77
N THR A 187 7.43 -11.22 -2.80
CA THR A 187 6.19 -11.49 -3.55
C THR A 187 6.00 -10.47 -4.66
N SER A 188 5.35 -10.88 -5.75
CA SER A 188 4.94 -9.98 -6.84
C SER A 188 3.52 -10.30 -7.31
N TYR A 189 2.80 -9.29 -7.77
CA TYR A 189 1.44 -9.41 -8.30
C TYR A 189 1.28 -8.58 -9.58
N ASP A 190 0.52 -9.10 -10.54
CA ASP A 190 0.17 -8.39 -11.77
C ASP A 190 -1.15 -7.63 -11.62
N VAL A 191 -1.21 -6.74 -10.62
CA VAL A 191 -2.35 -5.86 -10.38
C VAL A 191 -1.87 -4.43 -10.16
N LEU A 192 -2.49 -3.46 -10.81
CA LEU A 192 -2.26 -2.04 -10.58
C LEU A 192 -3.53 -1.43 -9.96
N PRO A 193 -3.57 -1.20 -8.64
CA PRO A 193 -4.73 -0.58 -8.01
C PRO A 193 -4.87 0.88 -8.43
N LYS A 194 -6.13 1.28 -8.67
CA LYS A 194 -6.51 2.67 -8.95
C LYS A 194 -7.60 3.11 -7.99
N LEU A 195 -7.38 4.23 -7.33
CA LEU A 195 -8.39 4.97 -6.59
C LEU A 195 -9.20 5.80 -7.57
N GLU A 196 -10.51 5.69 -7.52
CA GLU A 196 -11.45 6.57 -8.22
C GLU A 196 -12.66 6.82 -7.31
N LYS A 197 -12.99 8.09 -7.09
CA LYS A 197 -14.16 8.51 -6.29
C LYS A 197 -14.26 7.80 -4.92
N GLY A 198 -13.12 7.64 -4.24
CA GLY A 198 -13.03 7.06 -2.91
C GLY A 198 -13.01 5.54 -2.85
N ILE A 199 -13.03 4.83 -3.98
CA ILE A 199 -12.96 3.37 -4.08
C ILE A 199 -11.70 2.97 -4.83
N ILE A 200 -10.98 1.97 -4.31
CA ILE A 200 -9.79 1.42 -4.95
C ILE A 200 -10.15 0.05 -5.56
N LYS A 201 -9.88 -0.11 -6.85
CA LYS A 201 -10.07 -1.36 -7.60
C LYS A 201 -8.83 -1.69 -8.43
N GLY A 202 -8.74 -2.93 -8.94
CA GLY A 202 -7.73 -3.28 -9.93
C GLY A 202 -7.97 -2.53 -11.24
N TYR A 203 -6.92 -1.92 -11.78
CA TYR A 203 -6.93 -1.28 -13.08
C TYR A 203 -6.35 -2.25 -14.13
N ASN A 204 -7.19 -2.63 -15.07
CA ASN A 204 -6.87 -3.53 -16.19
C ASN A 204 -6.25 -2.78 -17.37
#